data_1c7f4b1f0ee48eb0272658a9c0ce4a4e
#
_entry.id   1c7f4b1f0ee48eb0272658a9c0ce4a4e
#
_cell.length_a   1.000
_cell.length_b   1.000
_cell.length_c   1.000
_cell.angle_alpha   90.00
_cell.angle_beta   90.00
_cell.angle_gamma   90.00
#
_symmetry.space_group_name_H-M   'P 1'
#
loop_
_entity.id
_entity.type
_entity.pdbx_description
1 polymer ?
#
loop_
_entity_poly.entity_id
_entity_poly.type
_entity_poly.pdbx_seq_one_letter_code
_entity_poly.pdbx_strand_id
1 'polypeptide(L)'
;YEVNDAMLDDIAHAMRSHACNLGCLIAAELAALLPGCRAFIADPGVVDELEDVARITGSPLMPKITIWHALNQRAIARRFAKEQRTKYEDLDLIVCHLGGGISVAVHRHGRAIDANNALDGSGPFSPERAGTLPAGQLIDLCHSGRFTNDELKKRIAGLAGLVDHLGTTEIHTVIRSIE
;
A
#
# COMPACT_ATOMS: atom_id res chain seq x y z
N TYR A 1 -2.34 -13.58 10.20
CA TYR A 1 -1.37 -14.55 9.68
C TYR A 1 -0.39 -14.91 10.80
N GLU A 2 -0.10 -16.20 10.98
CA GLU A 2 0.93 -16.65 11.93
C GLU A 2 2.30 -16.41 11.33
N VAL A 3 3.21 -15.84 12.14
CA VAL A 3 4.61 -15.66 11.77
C VAL A 3 5.32 -16.99 11.99
N ASN A 4 5.63 -17.67 10.93
CA ASN A 4 6.31 -18.97 10.89
C ASN A 4 7.55 -18.93 10.01
N ASP A 5 8.31 -20.01 9.93
CA ASP A 5 9.56 -20.10 9.19
C ASP A 5 9.37 -19.76 7.70
N ALA A 6 8.25 -20.18 7.08
CA ALA A 6 7.96 -19.84 5.68
C ALA A 6 7.78 -18.33 5.49
N MET A 7 7.05 -17.66 6.38
CA MET A 7 6.89 -16.20 6.32
C MET A 7 8.22 -15.47 6.55
N LEU A 8 9.07 -15.96 7.45
CA LEU A 8 10.39 -15.38 7.71
C LEU A 8 11.32 -15.54 6.50
N ASP A 9 11.24 -16.68 5.81
CA ASP A 9 11.97 -16.90 4.55
C ASP A 9 11.46 -15.98 3.43
N ASP A 10 10.13 -15.84 3.27
CA ASP A 10 9.53 -14.89 2.33
C ASP A 10 9.97 -13.45 2.60
N ILE A 11 10.10 -13.05 3.87
CA ILE A 11 10.58 -11.71 4.25
C ILE A 11 12.06 -11.52 3.92
N ALA A 12 12.89 -12.55 4.14
CA ALA A 12 14.32 -12.50 3.81
C ALA A 12 14.58 -12.33 2.31
N HIS A 13 13.67 -12.84 1.46
CA HIS A 13 13.73 -12.78 0.00
C HIS A 13 12.72 -11.79 -0.60
N ALA A 14 12.10 -10.93 0.23
CA ALA A 14 11.07 -10.02 -0.21
C ALA A 14 11.56 -9.07 -1.31
N MET A 15 10.79 -8.94 -2.39
CA MET A 15 11.08 -8.01 -3.48
C MET A 15 11.17 -6.56 -3.02
N ARG A 16 10.63 -6.24 -1.84
CA ARG A 16 10.63 -4.88 -1.26
C ARG A 16 10.90 -4.92 0.23
N SER A 17 11.77 -4.02 0.68
CA SER A 17 11.91 -3.70 2.09
C SER A 17 10.77 -2.75 2.50
N HIS A 18 9.97 -3.14 3.47
CA HIS A 18 8.88 -2.33 4.02
C HIS A 18 8.85 -2.46 5.55
N ALA A 19 8.38 -1.44 6.24
CA ALA A 19 8.32 -1.43 7.71
C ALA A 19 7.47 -2.58 8.30
N CYS A 20 6.47 -3.08 7.57
CA CYS A 20 5.69 -4.24 8.02
C CYS A 20 6.52 -5.54 8.12
N ASN A 21 7.61 -5.67 7.34
CA ASN A 21 8.51 -6.81 7.43
C ASN A 21 9.22 -6.85 8.79
N LEU A 22 9.65 -5.68 9.28
CA LEU A 22 10.26 -5.56 10.61
C LEU A 22 9.30 -6.01 11.73
N GLY A 23 8.01 -5.73 11.60
CA GLY A 23 7.01 -6.17 12.56
C GLY A 23 6.95 -7.70 12.73
N CYS A 24 7.10 -8.45 11.65
CA CYS A 24 7.17 -9.92 11.70
C CYS A 24 8.42 -10.41 12.43
N LEU A 25 9.59 -9.82 12.14
CA LEU A 25 10.86 -10.20 12.78
C LEU A 25 10.82 -9.94 14.28
N ILE A 26 10.36 -8.76 14.71
CA ILE A 26 10.20 -8.41 16.12
C ILE A 26 9.22 -9.36 16.82
N ALA A 27 8.08 -9.68 16.19
CA ALA A 27 7.09 -10.56 16.75
C ALA A 27 7.62 -12.00 16.93
N ALA A 28 8.40 -12.50 15.97
CA ALA A 28 9.06 -13.80 16.05
C ALA A 28 10.07 -13.86 17.19
N GLU A 29 10.96 -12.85 17.29
CA GLU A 29 11.96 -12.78 18.36
C GLU A 29 11.32 -12.70 19.75
N LEU A 30 10.28 -11.88 19.92
CA LEU A 30 9.57 -11.77 21.18
C LEU A 30 8.87 -13.09 21.56
N ALA A 31 8.23 -13.76 20.59
CA ALA A 31 7.59 -15.05 20.85
C ALA A 31 8.62 -16.12 21.26
N ALA A 32 9.81 -16.13 20.69
CA ALA A 32 10.89 -17.04 21.04
C ALA A 32 11.39 -16.86 22.49
N LEU A 33 11.26 -15.67 23.06
CA LEU A 33 11.64 -15.40 24.45
C LEU A 33 10.58 -15.83 25.48
N LEU A 34 9.36 -16.12 25.03
CA LEU A 34 8.21 -16.40 25.91
C LEU A 34 7.71 -17.82 25.68
N PRO A 35 7.89 -18.77 26.63
CA PRO A 35 7.47 -20.15 26.48
C PRO A 35 5.97 -20.28 26.14
N GLY A 36 5.67 -21.01 25.06
CA GLY A 36 4.29 -21.27 24.61
C GLY A 36 3.62 -20.10 23.86
N CYS A 37 4.33 -19.00 23.61
CA CYS A 37 3.80 -17.89 22.82
C CYS A 37 3.91 -18.18 21.32
N ARG A 38 2.95 -17.63 20.56
CA ARG A 38 2.93 -17.63 19.08
C ARG A 38 2.88 -16.19 18.57
N ALA A 39 3.57 -15.92 17.47
CA ALA A 39 3.58 -14.62 16.83
C ALA A 39 2.53 -14.54 15.72
N PHE A 40 1.84 -13.41 15.62
CA PHE A 40 0.87 -13.14 14.57
C PHE A 40 1.04 -11.72 14.04
N ILE A 41 0.78 -11.54 12.74
CA ILE A 41 0.63 -10.24 12.10
C ILE A 41 -0.76 -10.12 11.50
N ALA A 42 -1.37 -8.94 11.62
CA ALA A 42 -2.70 -8.67 11.10
C ALA A 42 -2.63 -7.82 9.84
N ASP A 43 -3.14 -8.35 8.74
CA ASP A 43 -3.36 -7.64 7.47
C ASP A 43 -2.21 -6.67 7.07
N PRO A 44 -0.97 -7.15 6.88
CA PRO A 44 0.15 -6.29 6.51
C PRO A 44 -0.10 -5.64 5.13
N GLY A 45 0.47 -4.46 4.91
CA GLY A 45 0.27 -3.68 3.68
C GLY A 45 0.78 -4.36 2.40
N VAL A 46 1.57 -5.42 2.54
CA VAL A 46 2.10 -6.25 1.45
C VAL A 46 1.21 -7.46 1.13
N VAL A 47 0.10 -7.64 1.83
CA VAL A 47 -0.88 -8.69 1.52
C VAL A 47 -1.34 -8.52 0.07
N ASP A 48 -1.20 -9.57 -0.70
CA ASP A 48 -1.57 -9.61 -2.12
C ASP A 48 -2.64 -10.68 -2.37
N GLU A 49 -3.83 -10.21 -2.70
CA GLU A 49 -4.99 -11.05 -3.04
C GLU A 49 -5.57 -10.71 -4.40
N LEU A 50 -4.83 -9.93 -5.21
CA LEU A 50 -5.26 -9.53 -6.53
C LEU A 50 -5.59 -10.75 -7.39
N GLU A 51 -6.69 -10.65 -8.13
CA GLU A 51 -6.96 -11.60 -9.20
C GLU A 51 -5.92 -11.47 -10.32
N ASP A 52 -5.64 -12.55 -11.03
CA ASP A 52 -4.62 -12.56 -12.09
C ASP A 52 -4.92 -11.52 -13.18
N VAL A 53 -6.20 -11.31 -13.50
CA VAL A 53 -6.60 -10.29 -14.48
C VAL A 53 -6.27 -8.87 -14.02
N ALA A 54 -6.28 -8.60 -12.73
CA ALA A 54 -5.93 -7.29 -12.17
C ALA A 54 -4.42 -6.99 -12.23
N ARG A 55 -3.59 -8.01 -12.44
CA ARG A 55 -2.13 -7.87 -12.57
C ARG A 55 -1.69 -7.46 -13.97
N ILE A 56 -2.57 -7.59 -14.96
CA ILE A 56 -2.26 -7.31 -16.35
C ILE A 56 -2.07 -5.81 -16.55
N THR A 57 -0.91 -5.44 -17.09
CA THR A 57 -0.58 -4.08 -17.53
C THR A 57 -0.32 -4.06 -19.03
N GLY A 58 0.03 -2.91 -19.59
CA GLY A 58 0.47 -2.78 -20.97
C GLY A 58 1.81 -3.48 -21.29
N SER A 59 2.51 -4.01 -20.28
CA SER A 59 3.78 -4.72 -20.46
C SER A 59 3.91 -5.89 -19.49
N PRO A 60 4.22 -7.11 -19.98
CA PRO A 60 4.46 -8.26 -19.10
C PRO A 60 5.72 -8.11 -18.23
N LEU A 61 6.62 -7.19 -18.57
CA LEU A 61 7.81 -6.89 -17.78
C LEU A 61 7.49 -6.06 -16.51
N MET A 62 6.32 -5.46 -16.44
CA MET A 62 5.89 -4.55 -15.36
C MET A 62 4.47 -4.92 -14.89
N PRO A 63 4.28 -6.12 -14.31
CA PRO A 63 2.97 -6.51 -13.79
C PRO A 63 2.57 -5.58 -12.65
N LYS A 64 1.26 -5.42 -12.43
CA LYS A 64 0.75 -4.64 -11.30
C LYS A 64 1.14 -5.31 -9.98
N ILE A 65 1.78 -4.56 -9.12
CA ILE A 65 2.11 -4.92 -7.74
C ILE A 65 1.32 -3.99 -6.84
N THR A 66 0.68 -4.53 -5.82
CA THR A 66 -0.09 -3.74 -4.86
C THR A 66 0.68 -3.54 -3.54
N ILE A 67 0.54 -2.34 -2.99
CA ILE A 67 0.80 -2.03 -1.58
C ILE A 67 -0.36 -1.15 -1.14
N TRP A 68 -1.12 -1.61 -0.15
CA TRP A 68 -2.36 -0.97 0.22
C TRP A 68 -2.61 -1.03 1.72
N HIS A 69 -3.56 -0.26 2.23
CA HIS A 69 -3.84 -0.18 3.66
C HIS A 69 -4.78 -1.31 4.10
N ALA A 70 -4.32 -2.56 3.96
CA ALA A 70 -5.12 -3.77 4.16
C ALA A 70 -5.81 -3.80 5.52
N LEU A 71 -5.08 -3.54 6.61
CA LEU A 71 -5.62 -3.56 7.97
C LEU A 71 -6.79 -2.59 8.13
N ASN A 72 -6.60 -1.33 7.72
CA ASN A 72 -7.64 -0.31 7.85
C ASN A 72 -8.83 -0.58 6.94
N GLN A 73 -8.59 -0.90 5.67
CA GLN A 73 -9.66 -1.13 4.70
C GLN A 73 -10.54 -2.33 5.10
N ARG A 74 -9.93 -3.44 5.53
CA ARG A 74 -10.66 -4.60 6.03
C ARG A 74 -11.40 -4.33 7.33
N ALA A 75 -10.80 -3.57 8.24
CA ALA A 75 -11.46 -3.19 9.48
C ALA A 75 -12.73 -2.35 9.21
N ILE A 76 -12.65 -1.38 8.30
CA ILE A 76 -13.80 -0.56 7.89
C ILE A 76 -14.85 -1.38 7.15
N ALA A 77 -14.45 -2.27 6.23
CA ALA A 77 -15.37 -3.15 5.50
C ALA A 77 -16.14 -4.08 6.45
N ARG A 78 -15.44 -4.71 7.42
CA ARG A 78 -16.07 -5.56 8.45
C ARG A 78 -16.98 -4.74 9.38
N ARG A 79 -16.58 -3.52 9.75
CA ARG A 79 -17.42 -2.62 10.54
C ARG A 79 -18.70 -2.27 9.78
N PHE A 80 -18.59 -1.87 8.52
CA PHE A 80 -19.75 -1.57 7.67
C PHE A 80 -20.68 -2.79 7.55
N ALA A 81 -20.15 -3.98 7.29
CA ALA A 81 -20.93 -5.22 7.23
C ALA A 81 -21.73 -5.46 8.52
N LYS A 82 -21.07 -5.28 9.69
CA LYS A 82 -21.72 -5.40 11.00
C LYS A 82 -22.86 -4.38 11.18
N GLU A 83 -22.66 -3.13 10.77
CA GLU A 83 -23.67 -2.07 10.82
C GLU A 83 -24.86 -2.38 9.89
N GLN A 84 -24.61 -3.01 8.73
CA GLN A 84 -25.62 -3.50 7.80
C GLN A 84 -26.24 -4.86 8.20
N ARG A 85 -25.81 -5.46 9.31
CA ARG A 85 -26.26 -6.78 9.80
C ARG A 85 -26.03 -7.91 8.79
N THR A 86 -24.94 -7.84 8.06
CA THR A 86 -24.51 -8.85 7.08
C THR A 86 -23.06 -9.28 7.36
N LYS A 87 -22.53 -10.21 6.56
CA LYS A 87 -21.13 -10.61 6.62
C LYS A 87 -20.31 -9.83 5.58
N TYR A 88 -19.05 -9.59 5.87
CA TYR A 88 -18.13 -8.93 4.94
C TYR A 88 -17.98 -9.74 3.64
N GLU A 89 -18.02 -11.06 3.74
CA GLU A 89 -17.90 -12.01 2.64
C GLU A 89 -19.12 -11.98 1.67
N ASP A 90 -20.25 -11.41 2.10
CA ASP A 90 -21.46 -11.29 1.31
C ASP A 90 -21.58 -9.92 0.59
N LEU A 91 -20.56 -9.08 0.72
CA LEU A 91 -20.55 -7.72 0.17
C LEU A 91 -19.52 -7.54 -0.95
N ASP A 92 -19.91 -6.78 -1.97
CA ASP A 92 -19.02 -6.18 -2.94
C ASP A 92 -18.84 -4.69 -2.59
N LEU A 93 -17.60 -4.28 -2.31
CA LEU A 93 -17.28 -2.94 -1.82
C LEU A 93 -16.12 -2.32 -2.59
N ILE A 94 -16.16 -1.01 -2.76
CA ILE A 94 -14.98 -0.20 -3.06
C ILE A 94 -14.63 0.56 -1.78
N VAL A 95 -13.44 0.30 -1.24
CA VAL A 95 -12.97 0.94 -0.02
C VAL A 95 -11.81 1.87 -0.35
N CYS A 96 -11.95 3.13 0.06
CA CYS A 96 -10.92 4.16 -0.11
C CYS A 96 -10.29 4.49 1.25
N HIS A 97 -8.99 4.31 1.36
CA HIS A 97 -8.19 4.85 2.46
C HIS A 97 -7.55 6.14 1.97
N LEU A 98 -7.87 7.26 2.62
CA LEU A 98 -7.38 8.60 2.28
C LEU A 98 -6.50 9.10 3.44
N GLY A 99 -5.20 9.04 3.26
CA GLY A 99 -4.19 9.47 4.24
C GLY A 99 -2.94 10.00 3.56
N GLY A 100 -1.78 9.96 4.22
CA GLY A 100 -0.47 10.28 3.62
C GLY A 100 -0.20 9.48 2.34
N GLY A 101 -0.64 8.21 2.29
CA GLY A 101 -0.85 7.45 1.06
C GLY A 101 -2.34 7.27 0.79
N ILE A 102 -2.72 7.09 -0.47
CA ILE A 102 -4.10 6.81 -0.87
C ILE A 102 -4.15 5.42 -1.50
N SER A 103 -5.01 4.54 -0.97
CA SER A 103 -5.30 3.27 -1.60
C SER A 103 -6.80 3.08 -1.79
N VAL A 104 -7.16 2.64 -2.98
CA VAL A 104 -8.52 2.28 -3.38
C VAL A 104 -8.51 0.81 -3.75
N ALA A 105 -9.31 0.00 -3.09
CA ALA A 105 -9.40 -1.42 -3.36
C ALA A 105 -10.84 -1.87 -3.61
N VAL A 106 -10.97 -2.87 -4.49
CA VAL A 106 -12.21 -3.60 -4.73
C VAL A 106 -12.21 -4.83 -3.85
N HIS A 107 -13.18 -4.92 -2.96
CA HIS A 107 -13.37 -6.05 -2.08
C HIS A 107 -14.55 -6.89 -2.55
N ARG A 108 -14.35 -8.20 -2.70
CA ARG A 108 -15.36 -9.16 -3.09
C ARG A 108 -15.13 -10.47 -2.34
N HIS A 109 -16.19 -11.06 -1.80
CA HIS A 109 -16.14 -12.31 -1.01
C HIS A 109 -15.07 -12.29 0.09
N GLY A 110 -14.93 -11.15 0.80
CA GLY A 110 -13.99 -11.01 1.91
C GLY A 110 -12.52 -10.82 1.50
N ARG A 111 -12.23 -10.64 0.20
CA ARG A 111 -10.88 -10.47 -0.37
C ARG A 111 -10.74 -9.16 -1.14
N ALA A 112 -9.57 -8.57 -1.13
CA ALA A 112 -9.23 -7.43 -1.99
C ALA A 112 -8.75 -7.95 -3.35
N ILE A 113 -9.65 -8.01 -4.32
CA ILE A 113 -9.41 -8.59 -5.65
C ILE A 113 -8.66 -7.66 -6.60
N ASP A 114 -8.66 -6.37 -6.31
CA ASP A 114 -7.87 -5.33 -6.97
C ASP A 114 -7.57 -4.19 -6.00
N ALA A 115 -6.37 -3.63 -6.07
CA ALA A 115 -5.96 -2.46 -5.32
C ALA A 115 -4.83 -1.74 -6.05
N ASN A 116 -4.74 -0.41 -5.93
CA ASN A 116 -3.60 0.33 -6.44
C ASN A 116 -2.36 0.16 -5.56
N ASN A 117 -1.20 0.54 -6.09
CA ASN A 117 0.03 0.65 -5.29
C ASN A 117 0.10 2.04 -4.65
N ALA A 118 -0.27 2.14 -3.39
CA ALA A 118 -0.33 3.40 -2.64
C ALA A 118 1.04 3.92 -2.20
N LEU A 119 2.14 3.24 -2.49
CA LEU A 119 3.50 3.66 -2.11
C LEU A 119 4.19 4.39 -3.25
N ASP A 120 4.39 3.73 -4.38
CA ASP A 120 5.26 4.18 -5.47
C ASP A 120 4.74 3.79 -6.86
N GLY A 121 3.46 3.48 -6.99
CA GLY A 121 2.89 2.98 -8.23
C GLY A 121 1.62 3.70 -8.68
N SER A 122 0.72 2.93 -9.25
CA SER A 122 -0.52 3.41 -9.85
C SER A 122 -1.50 3.97 -8.82
N GLY A 123 -2.36 4.87 -9.25
CA GLY A 123 -3.44 5.43 -8.46
C GLY A 123 -3.39 6.96 -8.37
N PRO A 124 -4.22 7.58 -7.54
CA PRO A 124 -4.21 9.01 -7.32
C PRO A 124 -2.93 9.44 -6.60
N PHE A 125 -2.46 10.65 -6.85
CA PHE A 125 -1.45 11.25 -5.97
C PHE A 125 -2.06 11.56 -4.59
N SER A 126 -1.21 11.62 -3.59
CA SER A 126 -1.61 11.83 -2.20
C SER A 126 -0.89 13.04 -1.59
N PRO A 127 -1.03 13.35 -0.30
CA PRO A 127 -0.24 14.41 0.33
C PRO A 127 1.26 14.36 0.08
N GLU A 128 1.86 13.16 0.00
CA GLU A 128 3.32 13.01 -0.12
C GLU A 128 3.79 11.99 -1.18
N ARG A 129 2.87 11.51 -2.06
CA ARG A 129 3.18 10.48 -3.06
C ARG A 129 2.66 10.87 -4.43
N ALA A 130 3.42 10.50 -5.46
CA ALA A 130 3.17 10.91 -6.85
C ALA A 130 1.95 10.24 -7.49
N GLY A 131 1.60 9.00 -7.08
CA GLY A 131 0.60 8.20 -7.80
C GLY A 131 1.07 7.87 -9.23
N THR A 132 0.12 7.78 -10.14
CA THR A 132 0.43 7.52 -11.56
C THR A 132 1.12 8.72 -12.19
N LEU A 133 2.28 8.48 -12.80
CA LEU A 133 3.06 9.48 -13.54
C LEU A 133 3.06 9.17 -15.05
N PRO A 134 3.24 10.18 -15.92
CA PRO A 134 3.45 9.98 -17.34
C PRO A 134 4.75 9.23 -17.59
N ALA A 135 4.67 7.97 -18.05
CA ALA A 135 5.82 7.07 -18.15
C ALA A 135 6.95 7.61 -19.04
N GLY A 136 6.62 8.22 -20.20
CA GLY A 136 7.64 8.81 -21.09
C GLY A 136 8.43 9.93 -20.40
N GLN A 137 7.75 10.85 -19.75
CA GLN A 137 8.40 11.96 -19.02
C GLN A 137 9.25 11.45 -17.85
N LEU A 138 8.79 10.38 -17.17
CA LEU A 138 9.56 9.76 -16.09
C LEU A 138 10.87 9.16 -16.63
N ILE A 139 10.83 8.46 -17.77
CA ILE A 139 12.02 7.91 -18.43
C ILE A 139 13.00 9.03 -18.81
N ASP A 140 12.51 10.10 -19.44
CA ASP A 140 13.33 11.26 -19.81
C ASP A 140 14.00 11.89 -18.58
N LEU A 141 13.26 12.03 -17.49
CA LEU A 141 13.78 12.55 -16.24
C LEU A 141 14.86 11.66 -15.63
N CYS A 142 14.67 10.32 -15.65
CA CYS A 142 15.65 9.34 -15.17
C CYS A 142 16.98 9.45 -15.93
N HIS A 143 16.94 9.73 -17.22
CA HIS A 143 18.13 9.83 -18.08
C HIS A 143 18.68 11.24 -18.23
N SER A 144 18.05 12.24 -17.61
CA SER A 144 18.46 13.65 -17.75
C SER A 144 19.76 14.02 -17.04
N GLY A 145 20.24 13.19 -16.13
CA GLY A 145 21.37 13.47 -15.23
C GLY A 145 21.09 14.54 -14.16
N ARG A 146 19.84 15.02 -14.04
CA ARG A 146 19.48 16.06 -13.06
C ARG A 146 19.35 15.53 -11.65
N PHE A 147 19.04 14.27 -11.48
CA PHE A 147 18.77 13.62 -10.21
C PHE A 147 19.41 12.24 -10.14
N THR A 148 19.84 11.86 -8.97
CA THR A 148 20.23 10.48 -8.65
C THR A 148 19.00 9.57 -8.54
N ASN A 149 19.19 8.26 -8.59
CA ASN A 149 18.11 7.29 -8.39
C ASN A 149 17.40 7.49 -7.03
N ASP A 150 18.14 7.76 -5.96
CA ASP A 150 17.57 7.94 -4.61
C ASP A 150 16.78 9.24 -4.50
N GLU A 151 17.21 10.31 -5.15
CA GLU A 151 16.44 11.56 -5.25
C GLU A 151 15.14 11.36 -6.04
N LEU A 152 15.18 10.60 -7.15
CA LEU A 152 14.00 10.28 -7.94
C LEU A 152 13.00 9.42 -7.13
N LYS A 153 13.49 8.42 -6.40
CA LYS A 153 12.63 7.62 -5.51
C LYS A 153 11.95 8.47 -4.45
N LYS A 154 12.64 9.43 -3.83
CA LYS A 154 12.05 10.38 -2.88
C LYS A 154 11.01 11.28 -3.54
N ARG A 155 11.20 11.65 -4.83
CA ARG A 155 10.23 12.41 -5.64
C ARG A 155 9.03 11.58 -6.10
N ILE A 156 9.03 10.29 -5.89
CA ILE A 156 7.87 9.41 -6.10
C ILE A 156 7.14 9.20 -4.77
N ALA A 157 7.89 9.00 -3.67
CA ALA A 157 7.32 8.71 -2.36
C ALA A 157 8.07 9.51 -1.26
N GLY A 158 7.37 10.48 -0.67
CA GLY A 158 7.86 11.36 0.39
C GLY A 158 7.94 12.85 0.03
N LEU A 159 8.31 13.20 -1.20
CA LEU A 159 8.42 14.58 -1.68
C LEU A 159 7.55 14.86 -2.91
N ALA A 160 6.49 14.09 -3.11
CA ALA A 160 5.58 14.21 -4.25
C ALA A 160 4.16 14.55 -3.80
N GLY A 161 3.25 14.69 -4.73
CA GLY A 161 1.84 14.99 -4.44
C GLY A 161 1.62 16.40 -3.93
N LEU A 162 0.79 16.58 -2.91
CA LEU A 162 0.45 17.92 -2.42
C LEU A 162 1.68 18.68 -1.90
N VAL A 163 2.62 18.02 -1.25
CA VAL A 163 3.82 18.68 -0.74
C VAL A 163 4.68 19.26 -1.86
N ASP A 164 4.78 18.59 -3.01
CA ASP A 164 5.55 19.12 -4.16
C ASP A 164 4.82 20.27 -4.86
N HIS A 165 3.48 20.22 -4.91
CA HIS A 165 2.67 21.28 -5.54
C HIS A 165 2.43 22.49 -4.65
N LEU A 166 2.20 22.27 -3.34
CA LEU A 166 1.66 23.27 -2.42
C LEU A 166 2.55 23.53 -1.20
N GLY A 167 3.66 22.79 -1.05
CA GLY A 167 4.56 22.91 0.09
C GLY A 167 4.01 22.40 1.42
N THR A 168 2.88 21.68 1.41
CA THR A 168 2.24 21.15 2.63
C THR A 168 1.60 19.78 2.41
N THR A 169 1.62 18.96 3.46
CA THR A 169 0.88 17.69 3.53
C THR A 169 -0.44 17.84 4.29
N GLU A 170 -0.69 19.02 4.88
CA GLU A 170 -1.83 19.28 5.73
C GLU A 170 -3.10 19.61 4.93
N ILE A 171 -4.00 18.63 4.78
CA ILE A 171 -5.24 18.76 4.01
C ILE A 171 -6.10 19.94 4.49
N HIS A 172 -6.18 20.18 5.80
CA HIS A 172 -6.94 21.32 6.34
C HIS A 172 -6.38 22.68 5.88
N THR A 173 -5.05 22.77 5.68
CA THR A 173 -4.41 23.97 5.14
C THR A 173 -4.77 24.15 3.67
N VAL A 174 -4.77 23.04 2.90
CA VAL A 174 -5.17 23.06 1.49
C VAL A 174 -6.62 23.49 1.33
N ILE A 175 -7.55 22.90 2.11
CA ILE A 175 -8.97 23.26 2.05
C ILE A 175 -9.17 24.75 2.34
N ARG A 176 -8.55 25.27 3.39
CA ARG A 176 -8.63 26.71 3.74
C ARG A 176 -8.06 27.66 2.67
N SER A 177 -7.16 27.19 1.81
CA SER A 177 -6.61 28.00 0.73
C SER A 177 -7.50 28.07 -0.53
N ILE A 178 -8.56 27.27 -0.58
CA ILE A 178 -9.54 27.24 -1.68
C ILE A 178 -10.74 28.16 -1.36
N GLU A 179 -11.01 28.41 -0.10
CA GLU A 179 -12.03 29.34 0.39
C GLU A 179 -11.56 30.81 0.31
#